data_2b948ff29a9689884dd4b51694426890
#
_entry.id   2b948ff29a9689884dd4b51694426890
#
_cell.length_a   1.000
_cell.length_b   1.000
_cell.length_c   1.000
_cell.angle_alpha   90.00
_cell.angle_beta   90.00
_cell.angle_gamma   90.00
#
_symmetry.space_group_name_H-M   'P 1'
#
loop_
_entity.id
_entity.type
_entity.pdbx_description
1 polymer ?
#
loop_
_entity_poly.entity_id
_entity_poly.type
_entity_poly.pdbx_seq_one_letter_code
_entity_poly.pdbx_strand_id
1 'polypeptide(L)'
;MNLPYVDTSALAKWYVSEPGSEAFESFVQEFPRVVISRLTMVELRCLLARRRRAGDITEATAEGAFQLFQGDVARGHLEVHPVGDQHVMGAVALLGHLRAHPLRTLDALHLAVAQATESRIVATADRVMARAAEALGIRAVTFG
;
A
#
# COMPACT_ATOMS: atom_id res chain seq x y z
N MET A 1 1.03 19.52 4.55
CA MET A 1 1.17 18.32 5.39
C MET A 1 1.74 17.19 4.56
N ASN A 2 2.73 16.50 5.09
CA ASN A 2 3.28 15.31 4.42
C ASN A 2 2.31 14.13 4.56
N LEU A 3 1.95 13.52 3.45
CA LEU A 3 0.98 12.43 3.42
C LEU A 3 1.70 11.08 3.47
N PRO A 4 1.15 10.10 4.20
CA PRO A 4 1.74 8.77 4.23
C PRO A 4 1.50 8.03 2.92
N TYR A 5 2.48 7.23 2.51
CA TYR A 5 2.31 6.25 1.45
C TYR A 5 1.78 4.95 2.07
N VAL A 6 0.76 4.40 1.48
CA VAL A 6 0.10 3.18 1.97
C VAL A 6 0.27 2.08 0.93
N ASP A 7 0.86 0.95 1.32
CA ASP A 7 0.94 -0.20 0.42
C ASP A 7 -0.39 -0.97 0.42
N THR A 8 -0.51 -1.92 -0.49
CA THR A 8 -1.77 -2.65 -0.66
C THR A 8 -2.11 -3.50 0.55
N SER A 9 -1.12 -4.05 1.25
CA SER A 9 -1.38 -4.90 2.42
C SER A 9 -2.05 -4.14 3.56
N ALA A 10 -1.68 -2.89 3.75
CA ALA A 10 -2.31 -2.01 4.74
C ALA A 10 -3.65 -1.48 4.23
N LEU A 11 -3.71 -1.04 2.97
CA LEU A 11 -4.93 -0.48 2.41
C LEU A 11 -6.09 -1.48 2.40
N ALA A 12 -5.80 -2.75 2.16
CA ALA A 12 -6.83 -3.80 2.16
C ALA A 12 -7.60 -3.86 3.47
N LYS A 13 -6.98 -3.47 4.58
CA LYS A 13 -7.62 -3.45 5.92
C LYS A 13 -8.74 -2.42 6.03
N TRP A 14 -8.76 -1.44 5.13
CA TRP A 14 -9.86 -0.48 5.06
C TRP A 14 -11.11 -1.08 4.41
N TYR A 15 -10.91 -2.02 3.49
CA TYR A 15 -12.00 -2.56 2.67
C TYR A 15 -12.42 -3.98 3.07
N VAL A 16 -11.55 -4.69 3.78
CA VAL A 16 -11.82 -6.04 4.29
C VAL A 16 -11.50 -6.05 5.77
N SER A 17 -12.45 -6.49 6.59
CA SER A 17 -12.24 -6.59 8.03
C SER A 17 -11.27 -7.72 8.34
N GLU A 18 -10.15 -7.39 8.98
CA GLU A 18 -9.10 -8.33 9.35
C GLU A 18 -8.28 -7.75 10.52
N PRO A 19 -7.37 -8.53 11.13
CA PRO A 19 -6.51 -8.00 12.20
C PRO A 19 -5.77 -6.74 11.75
N GLY A 20 -5.82 -5.70 12.57
CA GLY A 20 -5.21 -4.41 12.27
C GLY A 20 -6.14 -3.39 11.60
N SER A 21 -7.35 -3.78 11.19
CA SER A 21 -8.28 -2.87 10.50
C SER A 21 -8.66 -1.66 11.36
N GLU A 22 -8.94 -1.83 12.65
CA GLU A 22 -9.29 -0.71 13.52
C GLU A 22 -8.13 0.26 13.70
N ALA A 23 -6.93 -0.27 13.89
CA ALA A 23 -5.73 0.56 14.03
C ALA A 23 -5.43 1.31 12.72
N PHE A 24 -5.61 0.68 11.57
CA PHE A 24 -5.42 1.32 10.28
C PHE A 24 -6.44 2.43 10.05
N GLU A 25 -7.70 2.18 10.39
CA GLU A 25 -8.77 3.18 10.28
C GLU A 25 -8.44 4.42 11.11
N SER A 26 -8.01 4.23 12.36
CA SER A 26 -7.61 5.34 13.23
C SER A 26 -6.42 6.11 12.65
N PHE A 27 -5.45 5.39 12.08
CA PHE A 27 -4.28 6.01 11.44
C PHE A 27 -4.68 6.88 10.25
N VAL A 28 -5.51 6.36 9.35
CA VAL A 28 -5.93 7.09 8.13
C VAL A 28 -6.70 8.37 8.49
N GLN A 29 -7.51 8.33 9.54
CA GLN A 29 -8.31 9.48 9.98
C GLN A 29 -7.47 10.67 10.44
N GLU A 30 -6.19 10.47 10.73
CA GLU A 30 -5.28 11.56 11.10
C GLU A 30 -4.84 12.41 9.90
N PHE A 31 -5.13 11.97 8.67
CA PHE A 31 -4.67 12.63 7.46
C PHE A 31 -5.85 13.01 6.56
N PRO A 32 -5.74 14.12 5.81
CA PRO A 32 -6.81 14.51 4.88
C PRO A 32 -6.97 13.53 3.72
N ARG A 33 -5.90 12.84 3.35
CA ARG A 33 -5.86 11.77 2.37
C ARG A 33 -4.57 11.00 2.53
N VAL A 34 -4.44 9.86 1.85
CA VAL A 34 -3.21 9.06 1.83
C VAL A 34 -2.78 8.84 0.38
N VAL A 35 -1.50 8.52 0.20
CA VAL A 35 -0.90 8.30 -1.12
C VAL A 35 -0.82 6.80 -1.40
N ILE A 36 -1.25 6.43 -2.59
CA ILE A 36 -1.10 5.07 -3.14
C ILE A 36 -0.53 5.18 -4.56
N SER A 37 -0.29 4.06 -5.20
CA SER A 37 0.12 4.06 -6.61
C SER A 37 -0.83 3.24 -7.46
N ARG A 38 -0.64 3.29 -8.78
CA ARG A 38 -1.40 2.47 -9.74
C ARG A 38 -1.24 0.98 -9.49
N LEU A 39 -0.12 0.55 -8.89
CA LEU A 39 0.08 -0.85 -8.48
C LEU A 39 -1.02 -1.33 -7.56
N THR A 40 -1.45 -0.48 -6.64
CA THR A 40 -2.47 -0.80 -5.63
C THR A 40 -3.79 -1.21 -6.28
N MET A 41 -4.13 -0.61 -7.42
CA MET A 41 -5.39 -0.94 -8.10
C MET A 41 -5.39 -2.40 -8.57
N VAL A 42 -4.30 -2.85 -9.18
CA VAL A 42 -4.15 -4.23 -9.63
C VAL A 42 -4.01 -5.19 -8.44
N GLU A 43 -3.18 -4.84 -7.48
CA GLU A 43 -2.93 -5.68 -6.32
C GLU A 43 -4.17 -5.88 -5.45
N LEU A 44 -4.94 -4.82 -5.24
CA LEU A 44 -6.18 -4.91 -4.45
C LEU A 44 -7.19 -5.82 -5.16
N ARG A 45 -7.32 -5.69 -6.48
CA ARG A 45 -8.16 -6.58 -7.27
C ARG A 45 -7.74 -8.03 -7.11
N CYS A 46 -6.43 -8.30 -7.22
CA CYS A 46 -5.86 -9.63 -7.01
C CYS A 46 -6.11 -10.16 -5.59
N LEU A 47 -5.90 -9.32 -4.59
CA LEU A 47 -6.10 -9.71 -3.19
C LEU A 47 -7.56 -10.11 -2.92
N LEU A 48 -8.50 -9.31 -3.38
CA LEU A 48 -9.92 -9.59 -3.22
C LEU A 48 -10.33 -10.88 -3.94
N ALA A 49 -9.80 -11.12 -5.13
CA ALA A 49 -10.05 -12.35 -5.88
C ALA A 49 -9.51 -13.58 -5.14
N ARG A 50 -8.32 -13.48 -4.53
CA ARG A 50 -7.74 -14.59 -3.74
C ARG A 50 -8.59 -14.89 -2.52
N ARG A 51 -9.03 -13.86 -1.80
CA ARG A 51 -9.87 -14.01 -0.61
C ARG A 51 -11.20 -14.67 -0.95
N ARG A 52 -11.78 -14.29 -2.09
CA ARG A 52 -13.01 -14.92 -2.58
C ARG A 52 -12.79 -16.40 -2.91
N ARG A 53 -11.74 -16.73 -3.64
CA ARG A 53 -11.44 -18.13 -3.99
C ARG A 53 -11.16 -18.99 -2.77
N ALA A 54 -10.55 -18.39 -1.74
CA ALA A 54 -10.29 -19.09 -0.47
C ALA A 54 -11.56 -19.26 0.39
N GLY A 55 -12.65 -18.61 0.02
CA GLY A 55 -13.89 -18.66 0.80
C GLY A 55 -13.93 -17.71 1.98
N ASP A 56 -12.95 -16.81 2.11
CA ASP A 56 -12.89 -15.85 3.23
C ASP A 56 -13.93 -14.74 3.09
N ILE A 57 -14.29 -14.40 1.86
CA ILE A 57 -15.31 -13.40 1.53
C ILE A 57 -16.16 -13.89 0.37
N THR A 58 -17.36 -13.34 0.27
CA THR A 58 -18.26 -13.63 -0.86
C THR A 58 -17.86 -12.80 -2.09
N GLU A 59 -18.38 -13.20 -3.26
CA GLU A 59 -18.20 -12.40 -4.48
C GLU A 59 -18.80 -11.00 -4.33
N ALA A 60 -19.98 -10.91 -3.71
CA ALA A 60 -20.64 -9.63 -3.47
C ALA A 60 -19.79 -8.72 -2.57
N THR A 61 -19.17 -9.29 -1.53
CA THR A 61 -18.28 -8.53 -0.64
C THR A 61 -17.03 -8.06 -1.40
N ALA A 62 -16.43 -8.93 -2.21
CA ALA A 62 -15.24 -8.57 -2.99
C ALA A 62 -15.54 -7.43 -3.97
N GLU A 63 -16.63 -7.52 -4.70
CA GLU A 63 -17.03 -6.50 -5.66
C GLU A 63 -17.42 -5.19 -4.98
N GLY A 64 -18.16 -5.27 -3.88
CA GLY A 64 -18.52 -4.10 -3.08
C GLY A 64 -17.31 -3.38 -2.50
N ALA A 65 -16.31 -4.13 -2.02
CA ALA A 65 -15.07 -3.57 -1.51
C ALA A 65 -14.31 -2.80 -2.61
N PHE A 66 -14.23 -3.36 -3.80
CA PHE A 66 -13.55 -2.69 -4.91
C PHE A 66 -14.29 -1.44 -5.37
N GLN A 67 -15.61 -1.47 -5.38
CA GLN A 67 -16.43 -0.29 -5.69
C GLN A 67 -16.24 0.82 -4.67
N LEU A 68 -16.16 0.50 -3.39
CA LEU A 68 -15.85 1.48 -2.33
C LEU A 68 -14.48 2.10 -2.55
N PHE A 69 -13.48 1.28 -2.88
CA PHE A 69 -12.14 1.76 -3.20
C PHE A 69 -12.16 2.74 -4.38
N GLN A 70 -12.83 2.38 -5.47
CA GLN A 70 -12.95 3.26 -6.63
C GLN A 70 -13.64 4.58 -6.28
N GLY A 71 -14.65 4.53 -5.41
CA GLY A 71 -15.33 5.72 -4.90
C GLY A 71 -14.39 6.62 -4.10
N ASP A 72 -13.55 6.04 -3.26
CA ASP A 72 -12.58 6.80 -2.47
C ASP A 72 -11.53 7.47 -3.35
N VAL A 73 -11.10 6.81 -4.42
CA VAL A 73 -10.23 7.42 -5.42
C VAL A 73 -10.93 8.61 -6.09
N ALA A 74 -12.17 8.41 -6.54
CA ALA A 74 -12.95 9.45 -7.22
C ALA A 74 -13.19 10.67 -6.33
N ARG A 75 -13.38 10.46 -5.02
CA ARG A 75 -13.62 11.55 -4.06
C ARG A 75 -12.33 12.21 -3.55
N GLY A 76 -11.17 11.71 -3.96
CA GLY A 76 -9.88 12.29 -3.57
C GLY A 76 -9.39 11.89 -2.18
N HIS A 77 -9.97 10.86 -1.57
CA HIS A 77 -9.47 10.32 -0.29
C HIS A 77 -8.16 9.57 -0.47
N LEU A 78 -7.92 9.05 -1.67
CA LEU A 78 -6.70 8.38 -2.06
C LEU A 78 -6.06 9.15 -3.21
N GLU A 79 -4.82 9.60 -3.00
CA GLU A 79 -4.03 10.26 -4.05
C GLU A 79 -3.25 9.18 -4.79
N VAL A 80 -3.58 8.96 -6.06
CA VAL A 80 -3.01 7.88 -6.86
C VAL A 80 -1.87 8.40 -7.72
N HIS A 81 -0.67 7.86 -7.51
CA HIS A 81 0.50 8.21 -8.32
C HIS A 81 0.72 7.19 -9.44
N PRO A 82 1.09 7.66 -10.64
CA PRO A 82 1.45 6.77 -11.73
C PRO A 82 2.76 6.03 -11.42
N VAL A 83 2.96 4.88 -12.06
CA VAL A 83 4.21 4.14 -11.99
C VAL A 83 4.82 4.18 -13.40
N GLY A 84 5.92 4.90 -13.54
CA GLY A 84 6.62 5.06 -14.79
C GLY A 84 8.03 4.51 -14.75
N ASP A 85 8.80 4.78 -15.81
CA ASP A 85 10.17 4.29 -15.95
C ASP A 85 11.05 4.69 -14.77
N GLN A 86 10.92 5.92 -14.28
CA GLN A 86 11.73 6.40 -13.16
C GLN A 86 11.50 5.57 -11.89
N HIS A 87 10.30 5.08 -11.67
CA HIS A 87 9.99 4.25 -10.50
C HIS A 87 10.55 2.84 -10.67
N VAL A 88 10.48 2.30 -11.89
CA VAL A 88 11.07 1.00 -12.19
C VAL A 88 12.59 1.04 -11.99
N MET A 89 13.24 2.07 -12.51
CA MET A 89 14.69 2.25 -12.34
C MET A 89 15.05 2.52 -10.87
N GLY A 90 14.22 3.26 -10.15
CA GLY A 90 14.36 3.47 -8.71
C GLY A 90 14.29 2.15 -7.95
N ALA A 91 13.36 1.26 -8.30
CA ALA A 91 13.23 -0.05 -7.69
C ALA A 91 14.47 -0.92 -7.93
N VAL A 92 15.02 -0.87 -9.15
CA VAL A 92 16.28 -1.57 -9.47
C VAL A 92 17.40 -1.08 -8.55
N ALA A 93 17.53 0.23 -8.38
CA ALA A 93 18.55 0.82 -7.51
C ALA A 93 18.34 0.42 -6.04
N LEU A 94 17.09 0.44 -5.56
CA LEU A 94 16.75 0.01 -4.20
C LEU A 94 17.15 -1.42 -3.92
N LEU A 95 16.83 -2.33 -4.84
CA LEU A 95 17.17 -3.74 -4.70
C LEU A 95 18.70 -3.96 -4.63
N GLY A 96 19.46 -3.16 -5.39
CA GLY A 96 20.90 -3.20 -5.35
C GLY A 96 21.48 -2.63 -4.06
N HIS A 97 20.81 -1.65 -3.46
CA HIS A 97 21.25 -0.97 -2.24
C HIS A 97 20.83 -1.72 -0.96
N LEU A 98 19.64 -2.29 -0.95
CA LEU A 98 19.04 -2.95 0.22
C LEU A 98 19.19 -4.47 0.17
N ARG A 99 20.40 -4.98 -0.09
CA ARG A 99 20.64 -6.42 -0.26
C ARG A 99 20.32 -7.26 0.96
N ALA A 100 20.37 -6.68 2.16
CA ALA A 100 20.05 -7.39 3.39
C ALA A 100 18.55 -7.61 3.60
N HIS A 101 17.72 -6.95 2.80
CA HIS A 101 16.27 -7.02 2.91
C HIS A 101 15.68 -7.83 1.74
N PRO A 102 14.98 -8.96 2.01
CA PRO A 102 14.46 -9.81 0.95
C PRO A 102 13.19 -9.24 0.32
N LEU A 103 13.32 -8.05 -0.28
CA LEU A 103 12.23 -7.39 -0.99
C LEU A 103 11.86 -8.13 -2.27
N ARG A 104 10.56 -8.20 -2.52
CA ARG A 104 10.02 -8.68 -3.80
C ARG A 104 9.83 -7.49 -4.75
N THR A 105 9.60 -7.81 -6.02
CA THR A 105 9.44 -6.81 -7.10
C THR A 105 8.44 -5.71 -6.75
N LEU A 106 7.24 -6.09 -6.32
CA LEU A 106 6.19 -5.10 -6.04
C LEU A 106 6.52 -4.25 -4.81
N ASP A 107 7.16 -4.85 -3.79
CA ASP A 107 7.59 -4.10 -2.61
C ASP A 107 8.60 -3.02 -2.98
N ALA A 108 9.56 -3.36 -3.83
CA ALA A 108 10.56 -2.41 -4.29
C ALA A 108 9.92 -1.28 -5.11
N LEU A 109 8.91 -1.58 -5.93
CA LEU A 109 8.17 -0.57 -6.68
C LEU A 109 7.39 0.37 -5.77
N HIS A 110 6.71 -0.16 -4.76
CA HIS A 110 6.02 0.67 -3.76
C HIS A 110 6.99 1.63 -3.06
N LEU A 111 8.15 1.12 -2.63
CA LEU A 111 9.15 1.96 -1.97
C LEU A 111 9.72 3.02 -2.90
N ALA A 112 9.93 2.70 -4.18
CA ALA A 112 10.40 3.66 -5.16
C ALA A 112 9.39 4.79 -5.36
N VAL A 113 8.09 4.48 -5.40
CA VAL A 113 7.03 5.50 -5.47
C VAL A 113 7.00 6.33 -4.20
N ALA A 114 7.08 5.68 -3.04
CA ALA A 114 7.10 6.40 -1.75
C ALA A 114 8.25 7.40 -1.67
N GLN A 115 9.43 7.03 -2.14
CA GLN A 115 10.58 7.94 -2.21
C GLN A 115 10.33 9.09 -3.19
N ALA A 116 9.79 8.80 -4.36
CA ALA A 116 9.52 9.81 -5.39
C ALA A 116 8.47 10.84 -4.94
N THR A 117 7.52 10.43 -4.12
CA THR A 117 6.52 11.32 -3.54
C THR A 117 6.99 12.01 -2.26
N GLU A 118 8.23 11.72 -1.84
CA GLU A 118 8.84 12.28 -0.62
C GLU A 118 8.00 12.00 0.63
N SER A 119 7.33 10.85 0.67
CA SER A 119 6.55 10.44 1.84
C SER A 119 7.48 10.12 2.99
N ARG A 120 7.16 10.65 4.17
CA ARG A 120 7.94 10.42 5.40
C ARG A 120 7.48 9.21 6.17
N ILE A 121 6.32 8.68 5.83
CA ILE A 121 5.71 7.52 6.47
C ILE A 121 5.28 6.54 5.39
N VAL A 122 5.58 5.25 5.62
CA VAL A 122 5.03 4.14 4.86
C VAL A 122 4.19 3.30 5.79
N ALA A 123 2.92 3.09 5.44
CA ALA A 123 2.01 2.22 6.16
C ALA A 123 1.95 0.87 5.45
N THR A 124 2.20 -0.20 6.18
CA THR A 124 2.26 -1.55 5.62
C THR A 124 1.86 -2.60 6.67
N ALA A 125 1.41 -3.77 6.20
CA ALA A 125 1.25 -4.93 7.07
C ALA A 125 2.41 -5.93 6.92
N ASP A 126 3.39 -5.62 6.07
CA ASP A 126 4.53 -6.48 5.76
C ASP A 126 5.77 -6.02 6.52
N ARG A 127 6.33 -6.90 7.35
CA ARG A 127 7.51 -6.58 8.16
C ARG A 127 8.77 -6.37 7.33
N VAL A 128 8.92 -7.08 6.22
CA VAL A 128 10.08 -6.91 5.33
C VAL A 128 10.04 -5.52 4.70
N MET A 129 8.88 -5.11 4.21
CA MET A 129 8.63 -3.77 3.68
C MET A 129 8.94 -2.70 4.74
N ALA A 130 8.45 -2.89 5.97
CA ALA A 130 8.66 -1.94 7.06
C ALA A 130 10.16 -1.75 7.37
N ARG A 131 10.91 -2.83 7.47
CA ARG A 131 12.36 -2.77 7.72
C ARG A 131 13.11 -2.09 6.59
N ALA A 132 12.74 -2.38 5.36
CA ALA A 132 13.33 -1.75 4.19
C ALA A 132 13.04 -0.25 4.15
N ALA A 133 11.83 0.17 4.47
CA ALA A 133 11.46 1.58 4.55
C ALA A 133 12.33 2.30 5.59
N GLU A 134 12.47 1.72 6.78
CA GLU A 134 13.32 2.30 7.84
C GLU A 134 14.77 2.41 7.40
N ALA A 135 15.29 1.42 6.68
CA ALA A 135 16.64 1.46 6.13
C ALA A 135 16.84 2.60 5.12
N LEU A 136 15.76 3.07 4.50
CA LEU A 136 15.76 4.23 3.59
C LEU A 136 15.52 5.55 4.32
N GLY A 137 15.37 5.54 5.64
CA GLY A 137 15.06 6.73 6.41
C GLY A 137 13.59 7.13 6.38
N ILE A 138 12.72 6.23 5.94
CA ILE A 138 11.27 6.44 5.93
C ILE A 138 10.67 5.71 7.14
N ARG A 139 9.93 6.43 7.96
CA ARG A 139 9.27 5.82 9.12
C ARG A 139 8.22 4.82 8.66
N ALA A 140 8.28 3.60 9.19
CA ALA A 140 7.27 2.58 8.92
C ALA A 140 6.25 2.51 10.05
N VAL A 141 4.97 2.41 9.69
CA VAL A 141 3.90 2.12 10.62
C VAL A 141 3.27 0.81 10.17
N THR A 142 3.22 -0.18 11.07
CA THR A 142 2.78 -1.53 10.73
C THR A 142 1.41 -1.84 11.33
N PHE A 143 0.65 -2.64 10.58
CA PHE A 143 -0.71 -3.05 10.95
C PHE A 143 -0.84 -4.56 10.76
N GLY A 144 -1.22 -5.24 11.75
CA GLY A 144 -1.36 -6.68 11.71
C GLY A 144 -0.87 -7.34 12.93
#